data_e9e222161f443feb0e927781d2e4f6e0
#
_entry.id   e9e222161f443feb0e927781d2e4f6e0
#
_cell.length_a   1.000
_cell.length_b   1.000
_cell.length_c   1.000
_cell.angle_alpha   90.00
_cell.angle_beta   90.00
_cell.angle_gamma   90.00
#
_symmetry.space_group_name_H-M   'P 1'
#
loop_
_entity.id
_entity.type
_entity.pdbx_description
1 polymer ?
#
loop_
_entity_poly.entity_id
_entity_poly.type
_entity_poly.pdbx_seq_one_letter_code
_entity_poly.pdbx_strand_id
1 'polypeptide(L)'
;VAATCDLGIMASGRIRKQKHKQIGLSFDAPYFNAGVLMMDLKKWREGNYAADIIKLASENQFSNHDQDALNKFFMYNWQEIPLKWDVIPPVFNLFTKILTKPDLRKKAIEAKLKSAIFHYAGGYKPWEYEIYHGFNDKYYEYLSKTEFRDAKMPQFDKRRKNRSIKRQLLRLRLADFWMQIFK
;
A
#
# COMPACT_ATOMS: atom_id res chain seq x y z
N VAL A 1 14.82 -3.68 9.97
CA VAL A 1 13.65 -2.96 9.45
C VAL A 1 12.38 -3.67 9.87
N ALA A 2 11.34 -2.92 10.27
CA ALA A 2 10.00 -3.45 10.42
C ALA A 2 9.02 -2.66 9.53
N ALA A 3 8.09 -3.38 8.88
CA ALA A 3 7.17 -2.83 7.89
C ALA A 3 5.88 -3.65 7.80
N THR A 4 4.92 -3.18 7.03
CA THR A 4 3.70 -3.95 6.74
C THR A 4 3.81 -4.71 5.42
N CYS A 5 3.13 -5.84 5.32
CA CYS A 5 2.99 -6.57 4.07
C CYS A 5 2.30 -5.71 2.99
N ASP A 6 2.86 -5.62 1.78
CA ASP A 6 2.22 -4.92 0.66
C ASP A 6 1.09 -5.78 0.05
N LEU A 7 -0.15 -5.45 0.41
CA LEU A 7 -1.32 -6.16 -0.13
C LEU A 7 -1.53 -5.93 -1.63
N GLY A 8 -1.03 -4.86 -2.22
CA GLY A 8 -1.10 -4.62 -3.66
C GLY A 8 -0.32 -5.67 -4.45
N ILE A 9 0.77 -6.13 -3.89
CA ILE A 9 1.65 -7.16 -4.49
C ILE A 9 1.24 -8.55 -3.99
N MET A 10 1.09 -8.74 -2.68
CA MET A 10 0.99 -10.06 -2.06
C MET A 10 -0.41 -10.69 -2.15
N ALA A 11 -1.46 -9.91 -2.37
CA ALA A 11 -2.83 -10.42 -2.48
C ALA A 11 -3.09 -11.28 -3.70
N SER A 12 -2.38 -11.06 -4.81
CA SER A 12 -2.55 -11.80 -6.07
C SER A 12 -1.33 -12.64 -6.40
N GLY A 13 -1.51 -13.96 -6.51
CA GLY A 13 -0.43 -14.87 -6.90
C GLY A 13 0.22 -14.50 -8.24
N ARG A 14 -0.57 -14.00 -9.21
CA ARG A 14 -0.06 -13.53 -10.49
C ARG A 14 0.83 -12.30 -10.36
N ILE A 15 0.35 -11.26 -9.65
CA ILE A 15 1.11 -10.02 -9.45
C ILE A 15 2.38 -10.31 -8.66
N ARG A 16 2.27 -11.08 -7.58
CA ARG A 16 3.40 -11.50 -6.76
C ARG A 16 4.47 -12.22 -7.59
N LYS A 17 4.07 -13.24 -8.37
CA LYS A 17 4.99 -13.99 -9.24
C LYS A 17 5.72 -13.07 -10.22
N GLN A 18 5.00 -12.15 -10.85
CA GLN A 18 5.59 -11.20 -11.80
C GLN A 18 6.59 -10.27 -11.10
N LYS A 19 6.21 -9.68 -9.96
CA LYS A 19 7.06 -8.77 -9.19
C LYS A 19 8.32 -9.48 -8.67
N HIS A 20 8.16 -10.66 -8.05
CA HIS A 20 9.28 -11.41 -7.51
C HIS A 20 10.27 -11.82 -8.61
N LYS A 21 9.78 -12.26 -9.78
CA LYS A 21 10.63 -12.54 -10.95
C LYS A 21 11.40 -11.29 -11.40
N GLN A 22 10.73 -10.14 -11.45
CA GLN A 22 11.33 -8.88 -11.91
C GLN A 22 12.51 -8.43 -11.04
N ILE A 23 12.42 -8.59 -9.73
CA ILE A 23 13.45 -8.14 -8.79
C ILE A 23 14.35 -9.28 -8.26
N GLY A 24 14.15 -10.50 -8.76
CA GLY A 24 14.96 -11.67 -8.37
C GLY A 24 14.70 -12.15 -6.94
N LEU A 25 13.46 -12.10 -6.45
CA LEU A 25 13.04 -12.74 -5.21
C LEU A 25 12.49 -14.13 -5.46
N SER A 26 12.63 -15.03 -4.47
CA SER A 26 11.91 -16.30 -4.51
C SER A 26 10.40 -16.06 -4.36
N PHE A 27 9.58 -16.96 -4.93
CA PHE A 27 8.13 -16.78 -4.99
C PHE A 27 7.46 -16.69 -3.60
N ASP A 28 8.01 -17.34 -2.61
CA ASP A 28 7.53 -17.37 -1.23
C ASP A 28 8.04 -16.21 -0.38
N ALA A 29 9.02 -15.44 -0.86
CA ALA A 29 9.55 -14.30 -0.13
C ALA A 29 8.44 -13.31 0.23
N PRO A 30 8.40 -12.81 1.46
CA PRO A 30 7.50 -11.73 1.83
C PRO A 30 7.93 -10.43 1.14
N TYR A 31 6.95 -9.55 0.84
CA TYR A 31 7.20 -8.26 0.22
C TYR A 31 6.46 -7.18 1.00
N PHE A 32 7.19 -6.18 1.49
CA PHE A 32 6.63 -5.10 2.32
C PHE A 32 6.41 -3.80 1.53
N ASN A 33 5.50 -2.97 2.05
CA ASN A 33 5.32 -1.60 1.60
C ASN A 33 6.34 -0.69 2.29
N ALA A 34 7.01 0.18 1.52
CA ALA A 34 8.05 1.06 2.02
C ALA A 34 7.55 2.45 2.46
N GLY A 35 6.22 2.69 2.42
CA GLY A 35 5.66 3.98 2.81
C GLY A 35 5.72 4.27 4.29
N VAL A 36 5.70 3.22 5.14
CA VAL A 36 5.89 3.33 6.60
C VAL A 36 6.91 2.29 7.04
N LEU A 37 8.05 2.77 7.52
CA LEU A 37 9.16 1.93 7.96
C LEU A 37 9.56 2.26 9.40
N MET A 38 9.80 1.23 10.20
CA MET A 38 10.49 1.37 11.48
C MET A 38 11.92 0.85 11.32
N MET A 39 12.91 1.67 11.60
CA MET A 39 14.31 1.36 11.39
C MET A 39 15.13 1.56 12.66
N ASP A 40 16.02 0.62 12.94
CA ASP A 40 17.09 0.80 13.93
C ASP A 40 18.19 1.64 13.28
N LEU A 41 18.18 2.93 13.55
CA LEU A 41 19.12 3.87 12.93
C LEU A 41 20.58 3.64 13.33
N LYS A 42 20.83 3.01 14.50
CA LYS A 42 22.18 2.63 14.91
C LYS A 42 22.71 1.53 14.01
N LYS A 43 21.99 0.42 13.90
CA LYS A 43 22.33 -0.68 12.99
C LYS A 43 22.42 -0.23 11.53
N TRP A 44 21.56 0.71 11.13
CA TRP A 44 21.57 1.27 9.77
C TRP A 44 22.90 1.96 9.45
N ARG A 45 23.42 2.76 10.38
CA ARG A 45 24.72 3.45 10.22
C ARG A 45 25.89 2.49 10.31
N GLU A 46 25.89 1.63 11.32
CA GLU A 46 26.98 0.66 11.54
C GLU A 46 27.10 -0.35 10.40
N GLY A 47 25.98 -0.77 9.81
CA GLY A 47 25.94 -1.71 8.68
C GLY A 47 26.15 -1.06 7.31
N ASN A 48 26.29 0.26 7.22
CA ASN A 48 26.42 1.01 5.95
C ASN A 48 25.30 0.73 4.93
N TYR A 49 24.11 0.38 5.40
CA TYR A 49 23.00 -0.10 4.56
C TYR A 49 22.58 0.92 3.49
N ALA A 50 22.71 2.21 3.76
CA ALA A 50 22.35 3.24 2.78
C ALA A 50 23.20 3.13 1.50
N ALA A 51 24.53 2.99 1.64
CA ALA A 51 25.42 2.86 0.50
C ALA A 51 25.15 1.58 -0.30
N ASP A 52 24.95 0.46 0.38
CA ASP A 52 24.66 -0.82 -0.27
C ASP A 52 23.32 -0.81 -1.02
N ILE A 53 22.27 -0.22 -0.44
CA ILE A 53 20.96 -0.09 -1.07
C ILE A 53 21.02 0.86 -2.27
N ILE A 54 21.73 1.98 -2.16
CA ILE A 54 21.92 2.93 -3.28
C ILE A 54 22.66 2.24 -4.43
N LYS A 55 23.74 1.52 -4.12
CA LYS A 55 24.48 0.72 -5.11
C LYS A 55 23.55 -0.28 -5.79
N LEU A 56 22.83 -1.08 -5.02
CA LEU A 56 21.86 -2.05 -5.55
C LEU A 56 20.82 -1.39 -6.45
N ALA A 57 20.30 -0.23 -6.06
CA ALA A 57 19.33 0.52 -6.84
C ALA A 57 19.93 1.08 -8.15
N SER A 58 21.20 1.48 -8.16
CA SER A 58 21.88 1.99 -9.36
C SER A 58 22.20 0.90 -10.39
N GLU A 59 22.38 -0.33 -9.94
CA GLU A 59 22.69 -1.49 -10.79
C GLU A 59 21.45 -2.19 -11.34
N ASN A 60 20.23 -1.79 -10.91
CA ASN A 60 18.98 -2.46 -11.27
C ASN A 60 17.89 -1.46 -11.69
N GLN A 61 17.04 -1.86 -12.63
CA GLN A 61 15.85 -1.10 -13.01
C GLN A 61 14.63 -1.57 -12.21
N PHE A 62 14.39 -0.94 -11.07
CA PHE A 62 13.27 -1.25 -10.19
C PHE A 62 12.03 -0.42 -10.54
N SER A 63 10.89 -1.09 -10.78
CA SER A 63 9.64 -0.40 -11.15
C SER A 63 8.96 0.28 -9.95
N ASN A 64 9.18 -0.20 -8.74
CA ASN A 64 8.75 0.43 -7.49
C ASN A 64 9.94 1.09 -6.76
N HIS A 65 10.94 1.55 -7.52
CA HIS A 65 12.08 2.34 -7.05
C HIS A 65 12.68 1.83 -5.73
N ASP A 66 12.63 2.66 -4.68
CA ASP A 66 13.13 2.39 -3.33
C ASP A 66 12.49 1.16 -2.69
N GLN A 67 11.20 0.94 -2.88
CA GLN A 67 10.51 -0.21 -2.30
C GLN A 67 11.06 -1.55 -2.83
N ASP A 68 11.33 -1.64 -4.14
CA ASP A 68 11.92 -2.85 -4.73
C ASP A 68 13.36 -3.06 -4.23
N ALA A 69 14.16 -2.00 -4.15
CA ALA A 69 15.53 -2.06 -3.66
C ALA A 69 15.58 -2.53 -2.19
N LEU A 70 14.74 -1.96 -1.34
CA LEU A 70 14.63 -2.34 0.07
C LEU A 70 14.18 -3.79 0.25
N ASN A 71 13.16 -4.22 -0.50
CA ASN A 71 12.69 -5.61 -0.46
C ASN A 71 13.74 -6.59 -0.97
N LYS A 72 14.50 -6.22 -2.00
CA LYS A 72 15.62 -7.03 -2.51
C LYS A 72 16.74 -7.14 -1.50
N PHE A 73 17.12 -6.02 -0.86
CA PHE A 73 18.21 -5.98 0.11
C PHE A 73 17.87 -6.74 1.40
N PHE A 74 16.66 -6.48 1.97
CA PHE A 74 16.28 -7.12 3.23
C PHE A 74 15.60 -8.47 3.07
N MET A 75 15.10 -8.85 1.91
CA MET A 75 14.40 -10.10 1.55
C MET A 75 13.67 -10.77 2.73
N TYR A 76 14.29 -11.68 3.45
CA TYR A 76 13.73 -12.34 4.65
C TYR A 76 14.13 -11.68 5.97
N ASN A 77 14.96 -10.65 5.92
CA ASN A 77 15.55 -10.01 7.11
C ASN A 77 14.81 -8.73 7.50
N TRP A 78 13.49 -8.83 7.65
CA TRP A 78 12.64 -7.74 8.15
C TRP A 78 11.52 -8.29 9.04
N GLN A 79 10.97 -7.43 9.91
CA GLN A 79 9.91 -7.76 10.84
C GLN A 79 8.57 -7.30 10.29
N GLU A 80 7.58 -8.20 10.18
CA GLU A 80 6.21 -7.80 9.83
C GLU A 80 5.54 -7.13 11.04
N ILE A 81 4.98 -5.93 10.82
CA ILE A 81 4.10 -5.24 11.77
C ILE A 81 2.65 -5.26 11.26
N PRO A 82 1.64 -5.10 12.17
CA PRO A 82 0.24 -5.14 11.78
C PRO A 82 -0.12 -4.12 10.69
N LEU A 83 -0.93 -4.53 9.70
CA LEU A 83 -1.34 -3.71 8.55
C LEU A 83 -1.99 -2.38 8.93
N LYS A 84 -2.51 -2.23 10.15
CA LYS A 84 -3.10 -0.97 10.64
C LYS A 84 -2.11 0.20 10.61
N TRP A 85 -0.81 -0.07 10.64
CA TRP A 85 0.24 0.94 10.64
C TRP A 85 0.61 1.47 9.25
N ASP A 86 0.06 0.86 8.18
CA ASP A 86 0.24 1.31 6.80
C ASP A 86 -0.93 0.82 5.95
N VAL A 87 -2.09 1.47 6.11
CA VAL A 87 -3.33 1.08 5.45
C VAL A 87 -3.38 1.70 4.05
N ILE A 88 -3.05 0.89 3.06
CA ILE A 88 -3.03 1.27 1.64
C ILE A 88 -4.36 0.97 0.93
N PRO A 89 -4.69 1.61 -0.22
CA PRO A 89 -5.96 1.43 -0.94
C PRO A 89 -6.37 -0.03 -1.22
N PRO A 90 -5.48 -1.00 -1.49
CA PRO A 90 -5.84 -2.41 -1.65
C PRO A 90 -6.59 -3.03 -0.47
N VAL A 91 -6.42 -2.54 0.76
CA VAL A 91 -7.18 -2.99 1.95
C VAL A 91 -8.69 -2.85 1.74
N PHE A 92 -9.12 -1.85 0.98
CA PHE A 92 -10.53 -1.55 0.69
C PHE A 92 -11.03 -2.21 -0.60
N ASN A 93 -10.17 -2.86 -1.37
CA ASN A 93 -10.54 -3.44 -2.65
C ASN A 93 -11.18 -4.83 -2.46
N LEU A 94 -12.39 -5.01 -3.03
CA LEU A 94 -13.11 -6.28 -2.99
C LEU A 94 -12.30 -7.44 -3.59
N PHE A 95 -11.66 -7.22 -4.73
CA PHE A 95 -10.87 -8.27 -5.39
C PHE A 95 -9.65 -8.68 -4.56
N THR A 96 -9.00 -7.73 -3.89
CA THR A 96 -7.93 -8.04 -2.95
C THR A 96 -8.44 -8.99 -1.86
N LYS A 97 -9.64 -8.72 -1.31
CA LYS A 97 -10.23 -9.55 -0.26
C LYS A 97 -10.62 -10.95 -0.74
N ILE A 98 -11.12 -11.10 -1.97
CA ILE A 98 -11.53 -12.40 -2.52
C ILE A 98 -10.31 -13.25 -2.89
N LEU A 99 -9.29 -12.65 -3.52
CA LEU A 99 -8.12 -13.37 -4.04
C LEU A 99 -7.06 -13.65 -2.99
N THR A 100 -7.13 -12.99 -1.84
CA THR A 100 -6.14 -13.10 -0.77
C THR A 100 -6.33 -14.37 0.04
N LYS A 101 -5.25 -14.97 0.52
CA LYS A 101 -5.28 -16.06 1.50
C LYS A 101 -6.07 -15.65 2.75
N PRO A 102 -6.76 -16.59 3.44
CA PRO A 102 -7.58 -16.28 4.62
C PRO A 102 -6.88 -15.42 5.67
N ASP A 103 -5.62 -15.71 5.99
CA ASP A 103 -4.85 -14.97 6.99
C ASP A 103 -4.62 -13.50 6.60
N LEU A 104 -4.25 -13.24 5.34
CA LEU A 104 -4.09 -11.86 4.85
C LEU A 104 -5.44 -11.13 4.79
N ARG A 105 -6.52 -11.87 4.49
CA ARG A 105 -7.88 -11.32 4.52
C ARG A 105 -8.26 -10.85 5.92
N LYS A 106 -8.03 -11.69 6.94
CA LYS A 106 -8.26 -11.36 8.35
C LYS A 106 -7.47 -10.12 8.77
N LYS A 107 -6.17 -10.08 8.45
CA LYS A 107 -5.31 -8.91 8.69
C LYS A 107 -5.85 -7.64 8.01
N ALA A 108 -6.33 -7.74 6.75
CA ALA A 108 -6.90 -6.60 6.03
C ALA A 108 -8.21 -6.08 6.64
N ILE A 109 -9.09 -6.97 7.09
CA ILE A 109 -10.34 -6.60 7.78
C ILE A 109 -10.02 -5.89 9.10
N GLU A 110 -9.12 -6.45 9.90
CA GLU A 110 -8.69 -5.83 11.16
C GLU A 110 -8.05 -4.45 10.92
N ALA A 111 -7.16 -4.34 9.93
CA ALA A 111 -6.54 -3.07 9.58
C ALA A 111 -7.55 -2.00 9.18
N LYS A 112 -8.60 -2.37 8.43
CA LYS A 112 -9.68 -1.44 8.07
C LYS A 112 -10.44 -0.92 9.29
N LEU A 113 -10.72 -1.79 10.27
CA LEU A 113 -11.47 -1.42 11.48
C LEU A 113 -10.64 -0.60 12.48
N LYS A 114 -9.34 -0.83 12.53
CA LYS A 114 -8.43 -0.26 13.53
C LYS A 114 -7.27 0.52 12.87
N SER A 115 -7.53 1.18 11.73
CA SER A 115 -6.50 1.96 11.02
C SER A 115 -5.84 2.99 11.92
N ALA A 116 -4.52 2.97 11.97
CA ALA A 116 -3.71 3.96 12.67
C ALA A 116 -3.08 4.98 11.70
N ILE A 117 -2.59 4.51 10.54
CA ILE A 117 -2.03 5.35 9.48
C ILE A 117 -2.73 5.00 8.16
N PHE A 118 -3.34 6.01 7.51
CA PHE A 118 -3.84 5.90 6.14
C PHE A 118 -2.77 6.38 5.17
N HIS A 119 -2.31 5.47 4.32
CA HIS A 119 -1.32 5.77 3.30
C HIS A 119 -1.97 5.81 1.92
N TYR A 120 -2.02 6.99 1.33
CA TYR A 120 -2.52 7.20 -0.04
C TYR A 120 -1.49 6.73 -1.07
N ALA A 121 -1.17 5.42 -1.04
CA ALA A 121 -0.21 4.80 -1.95
C ALA A 121 -0.68 4.81 -3.40
N GLY A 122 0.27 4.79 -4.34
CA GLY A 122 0.00 4.79 -5.77
C GLY A 122 -0.14 6.18 -6.38
N GLY A 123 -0.37 6.24 -7.70
CA GLY A 123 -0.34 7.47 -8.47
C GLY A 123 -1.63 8.30 -8.46
N TYR A 124 -2.64 7.90 -7.68
CA TYR A 124 -3.90 8.63 -7.57
C TYR A 124 -4.02 9.22 -6.17
N LYS A 125 -3.76 10.50 -6.05
CA LYS A 125 -3.79 11.21 -4.77
C LYS A 125 -5.09 11.98 -4.60
N PRO A 126 -5.68 12.04 -3.39
CA PRO A 126 -6.93 12.77 -3.16
C PRO A 126 -6.82 14.28 -3.40
N TRP A 127 -5.62 14.84 -3.41
CA TRP A 127 -5.36 16.25 -3.70
C TRP A 127 -5.11 16.56 -5.18
N GLU A 128 -4.98 15.53 -6.03
CA GLU A 128 -4.76 15.68 -7.47
C GLU A 128 -5.96 15.21 -8.30
N TYR A 129 -6.69 14.22 -7.76
CA TYR A 129 -7.76 13.55 -8.51
C TYR A 129 -8.99 13.34 -7.66
N GLU A 130 -10.17 13.59 -8.25
CA GLU A 130 -11.44 13.16 -7.70
C GLU A 130 -11.57 11.63 -7.81
N ILE A 131 -10.92 10.92 -6.91
CA ILE A 131 -10.93 9.46 -6.85
C ILE A 131 -11.23 9.01 -5.41
N TYR A 132 -11.99 7.93 -5.26
CA TYR A 132 -12.35 7.42 -3.95
C TYR A 132 -11.49 6.21 -3.56
N HIS A 133 -10.70 6.35 -2.51
CA HIS A 133 -9.81 5.31 -1.97
C HIS A 133 -10.41 4.48 -0.83
N GLY A 134 -11.62 4.79 -0.36
CA GLY A 134 -12.23 4.17 0.81
C GLY A 134 -11.95 4.92 2.13
N PHE A 135 -11.06 5.91 2.11
CA PHE A 135 -10.70 6.74 3.28
C PHE A 135 -10.40 8.20 2.91
N ASN A 136 -10.92 8.68 1.79
CA ASN A 136 -10.77 10.09 1.37
C ASN A 136 -11.33 11.07 2.38
N ASP A 137 -12.44 10.70 3.05
CA ASP A 137 -13.08 11.55 4.06
C ASP A 137 -12.10 11.94 5.16
N LYS A 138 -11.16 11.04 5.50
CA LYS A 138 -10.10 11.34 6.45
C LYS A 138 -9.12 12.39 5.96
N TYR A 139 -8.75 12.35 4.68
CA TYR A 139 -7.90 13.39 4.10
C TYR A 139 -8.57 14.76 4.20
N TYR A 140 -9.83 14.88 3.80
CA TYR A 140 -10.54 16.15 3.83
C TYR A 140 -10.88 16.61 5.25
N GLU A 141 -11.13 15.68 6.19
CA GLU A 141 -11.28 15.99 7.61
C GLU A 141 -10.01 16.66 8.16
N TYR A 142 -8.83 16.14 7.84
CA TYR A 142 -7.57 16.73 8.28
C TYR A 142 -7.25 18.03 7.52
N LEU A 143 -7.48 18.08 6.22
CA LEU A 143 -7.28 19.28 5.41
C LEU A 143 -8.07 20.47 5.98
N SER A 144 -9.33 20.24 6.40
CA SER A 144 -10.20 21.29 6.97
C SER A 144 -9.65 21.90 8.27
N LYS A 145 -8.70 21.23 8.95
CA LYS A 145 -8.07 21.69 10.19
C LYS A 145 -6.75 22.44 9.95
N THR A 146 -6.35 22.60 8.68
CA THR A 146 -5.09 23.29 8.30
C THR A 146 -5.36 24.65 7.70
N GLU A 147 -4.32 25.45 7.50
CA GLU A 147 -4.38 26.70 6.74
C GLU A 147 -4.78 26.51 5.27
N PHE A 148 -4.65 25.29 4.73
CA PHE A 148 -5.01 24.91 3.37
C PHE A 148 -6.46 24.44 3.21
N ARG A 149 -7.33 24.64 4.21
CA ARG A 149 -8.74 24.20 4.21
C ARG A 149 -9.56 24.69 3.02
N ASP A 150 -9.20 25.86 2.46
CA ASP A 150 -9.88 26.49 1.33
C ASP A 150 -9.24 26.10 -0.02
N ALA A 151 -8.33 25.12 -0.03
CA ALA A 151 -7.71 24.62 -1.26
C ALA A 151 -8.79 24.08 -2.22
N LYS A 152 -8.65 24.42 -3.50
CA LYS A 152 -9.57 23.92 -4.53
C LYS A 152 -9.55 22.40 -4.59
N MET A 153 -10.74 21.81 -4.50
CA MET A 153 -10.90 20.37 -4.70
C MET A 153 -10.49 19.97 -6.12
N PRO A 154 -9.78 18.85 -6.29
CA PRO A 154 -9.40 18.37 -7.60
C PRO A 154 -10.65 18.05 -8.43
N GLN A 155 -10.60 18.39 -9.72
CA GLN A 155 -11.66 18.05 -10.65
C GLN A 155 -11.45 16.63 -11.21
N PHE A 156 -12.55 15.98 -11.57
CA PHE A 156 -12.51 14.67 -12.21
C PHE A 156 -11.75 14.73 -13.55
N ASP A 157 -10.66 13.96 -13.67
CA ASP A 157 -9.93 13.84 -14.92
C ASP A 157 -10.68 12.93 -15.92
N LYS A 158 -11.42 13.56 -16.83
CA LYS A 158 -12.19 12.87 -17.90
C LYS A 158 -11.31 12.02 -18.84
N ARG A 159 -10.02 12.29 -18.93
CA ARG A 159 -9.08 11.56 -19.78
C ARG A 159 -8.79 10.16 -19.26
N ARG A 160 -8.96 9.92 -17.97
CA ARG A 160 -8.82 8.61 -17.32
C ARG A 160 -10.16 7.87 -17.25
N LYS A 161 -10.79 7.68 -18.41
CA LYS A 161 -12.15 7.23 -18.70
C LYS A 161 -12.69 5.99 -17.99
N ASN A 162 -11.93 5.21 -17.27
CA ASN A 162 -12.34 3.84 -16.92
C ASN A 162 -12.81 3.59 -15.50
N ARG A 163 -12.92 4.61 -14.64
CA ARG A 163 -13.42 4.39 -13.27
C ARG A 163 -14.36 5.52 -12.85
N SER A 164 -15.62 5.41 -13.22
CA SER A 164 -16.62 6.33 -12.66
C SER A 164 -16.62 6.17 -11.13
N ILE A 165 -16.70 7.27 -10.40
CA ILE A 165 -16.84 7.31 -8.93
C ILE A 165 -17.98 6.39 -8.48
N LYS A 166 -19.10 6.36 -9.21
CA LYS A 166 -20.23 5.46 -8.96
C LYS A 166 -19.81 3.98 -8.94
N ARG A 167 -18.96 3.53 -9.89
CA ARG A 167 -18.46 2.15 -9.92
C ARG A 167 -17.49 1.87 -8.77
N GLN A 168 -16.70 2.84 -8.37
CA GLN A 168 -15.80 2.70 -7.23
C GLN A 168 -16.58 2.61 -5.92
N LEU A 169 -17.55 3.49 -5.72
CA LEU A 169 -18.43 3.46 -4.56
C LEU A 169 -19.23 2.15 -4.48
N LEU A 170 -19.74 1.66 -5.63
CA LEU A 170 -20.43 0.37 -5.68
C LEU A 170 -19.50 -0.79 -5.25
N ARG A 171 -18.28 -0.82 -5.76
CA ARG A 171 -17.27 -1.84 -5.38
C ARG A 171 -16.93 -1.80 -3.89
N LEU A 172 -16.85 -0.60 -3.31
CA LEU A 172 -16.57 -0.43 -1.89
C LEU A 172 -17.77 -0.87 -1.04
N ARG A 173 -19.00 -0.52 -1.42
CA ARG A 173 -20.22 -0.98 -0.75
C ARG A 173 -20.37 -2.50 -0.81
N LEU A 174 -20.11 -3.10 -1.98
CA LEU A 174 -20.08 -4.56 -2.12
C LEU A 174 -18.99 -5.18 -1.24
N ALA A 175 -17.81 -4.58 -1.16
CA ALA A 175 -16.75 -5.05 -0.28
C ALA A 175 -17.16 -4.99 1.21
N ASP A 176 -17.89 -3.95 1.61
CA ASP A 176 -18.39 -3.81 2.98
C ASP A 176 -19.50 -4.82 3.29
N PHE A 177 -20.43 -5.02 2.37
CA PHE A 177 -21.46 -6.05 2.47
C PHE A 177 -20.87 -7.47 2.66
N TRP A 178 -19.89 -7.83 1.82
CA TRP A 178 -19.20 -9.11 1.94
C TRP A 178 -18.43 -9.26 3.25
N MET A 179 -17.91 -8.17 3.82
CA MET A 179 -17.27 -8.23 5.14
C MET A 179 -18.25 -8.51 6.29
N GLN A 180 -19.51 -8.10 6.14
CA GLN A 180 -20.54 -8.38 7.15
C GLN A 180 -20.98 -9.84 7.12
N ILE A 181 -20.96 -10.48 5.94
CA ILE A 181 -21.38 -11.88 5.77
C ILE A 181 -20.30 -12.85 6.27
N PHE A 182 -19.02 -12.50 6.18
CA PHE A 182 -17.89 -13.36 6.55
C PHE A 182 -17.22 -12.94 7.87
N LYS A 183 -17.93 -12.25 8.74
CA LYS A 183 -17.58 -12.12 10.15
C LYS A 183 -17.90 -13.41 10.87
#